data_5e1cfad82ea9829a596eff404ae4225f
#
_entry.id   5e1cfad82ea9829a596eff404ae4225f
#
_cell.length_a   1.000
_cell.length_b   1.000
_cell.length_c   1.000
_cell.angle_alpha   90.00
_cell.angle_beta   90.00
_cell.angle_gamma   90.00
#
_symmetry.space_group_name_H-M   'P 1'
#
loop_
_entity.id
_entity.type
_entity.pdbx_description
1 polymer ?
#
loop_
_entity_poly.entity_id
_entity_poly.type
_entity_poly.pdbx_seq_one_letter_code
_entity_poly.pdbx_strand_id
1 'polypeptide(L)'
;TTLRDGEQTSGVSYSPKEKLTIAKLLLDELKIDRIEVASARVSEGELNSVKQITSWAKKNKKIESVEVLTFLDDGKSIKWLLDSGCSVQNLLTKGSINHLKYQLKKTPTNHFNDILKTIKMAEDNSIQTNICLEDWSNGMRSSKEYVIDFLDFLYDKNIKRLLLPDTLGILTHHETYEYI
;
A
#
# COMPACT_ATOMS: atom_id res chain seq x y z
N THR A 1 3.89 -3.96 -8.89
CA THR A 1 2.50 -3.40 -8.83
C THR A 1 1.74 -3.52 -10.15
N THR A 2 2.12 -4.43 -11.07
CA THR A 2 1.47 -4.61 -12.38
C THR A 2 -0.05 -4.76 -12.27
N LEU A 3 -0.53 -5.55 -11.29
CA LEU A 3 -1.95 -5.86 -11.10
C LEU A 3 -2.73 -4.77 -10.35
N ARG A 4 -2.07 -3.73 -9.83
CA ARG A 4 -2.74 -2.59 -9.18
C ARG A 4 -2.43 -1.29 -9.95
N ASP A 5 -1.20 -0.80 -9.86
CA ASP A 5 -0.77 0.46 -10.47
C ASP A 5 -0.74 0.37 -12.00
N GLY A 6 -0.22 -0.73 -12.52
CA GLY A 6 -0.19 -0.98 -13.97
C GLY A 6 -1.59 -1.05 -14.60
N GLU A 7 -2.59 -1.53 -13.87
CA GLU A 7 -3.98 -1.57 -14.35
C GLU A 7 -4.67 -0.18 -14.36
N GLN A 8 -4.09 0.83 -13.70
CA GLN A 8 -4.59 2.20 -13.78
C GLN A 8 -4.25 2.89 -15.11
N THR A 9 -3.44 2.24 -15.95
CA THR A 9 -3.12 2.73 -17.30
C THR A 9 -4.37 2.67 -18.20
N SER A 10 -4.63 3.75 -18.93
CA SER A 10 -5.77 3.81 -19.84
C SER A 10 -5.75 2.66 -20.87
N GLY A 11 -6.87 1.96 -21.01
CA GLY A 11 -7.00 0.82 -21.91
C GLY A 11 -6.48 -0.51 -21.37
N VAL A 12 -5.98 -0.56 -20.14
CA VAL A 12 -5.58 -1.80 -19.47
C VAL A 12 -6.69 -2.24 -18.50
N SER A 13 -7.09 -3.50 -18.61
CA SER A 13 -8.03 -4.13 -17.67
C SER A 13 -7.81 -5.63 -17.69
N TYR A 14 -7.81 -6.26 -16.54
CA TYR A 14 -7.61 -7.69 -16.38
C TYR A 14 -8.86 -8.36 -15.82
N SER A 15 -9.27 -9.47 -16.42
CA SER A 15 -10.25 -10.36 -15.82
C SER A 15 -9.67 -11.04 -14.55
N PRO A 16 -10.52 -11.54 -13.63
CA PRO A 16 -10.05 -12.27 -12.45
C PRO A 16 -9.11 -13.45 -12.78
N LYS A 17 -9.38 -14.14 -13.90
CA LYS A 17 -8.56 -15.27 -14.37
C LYS A 17 -7.17 -14.80 -14.84
N GLU A 18 -7.10 -13.69 -15.54
CA GLU A 18 -5.84 -13.09 -15.99
C GLU A 18 -5.01 -12.61 -14.81
N LYS A 19 -5.61 -11.90 -13.84
CA LYS A 19 -4.93 -11.51 -12.59
C LYS A 19 -4.35 -12.70 -11.86
N LEU A 20 -5.12 -13.77 -11.71
CA LEU A 20 -4.62 -15.00 -11.07
C LEU A 20 -3.46 -15.63 -11.86
N THR A 21 -3.54 -15.65 -13.19
CA THR A 21 -2.48 -16.19 -14.05
C THR A 21 -1.19 -15.37 -13.92
N ILE A 22 -1.31 -14.04 -13.99
CA ILE A 22 -0.16 -13.13 -13.82
C ILE A 22 0.44 -13.27 -12.42
N ALA A 23 -0.39 -13.33 -11.37
CA ALA A 23 0.09 -13.53 -10.00
C ALA A 23 0.90 -14.83 -9.85
N LYS A 24 0.45 -15.93 -10.47
CA LYS A 24 1.20 -17.20 -10.50
C LYS A 24 2.52 -17.07 -11.23
N LEU A 25 2.53 -16.48 -12.42
CA LEU A 25 3.77 -16.27 -13.19
C LEU A 25 4.78 -15.45 -12.38
N LEU A 26 4.35 -14.37 -11.74
CA LEU A 26 5.21 -13.53 -10.94
C LEU A 26 5.78 -14.28 -9.71
N LEU A 27 4.94 -14.97 -8.96
CA LEU A 27 5.34 -15.61 -7.71
C LEU A 27 5.98 -17.01 -7.90
N ASP A 28 5.56 -17.79 -8.91
CA ASP A 28 6.07 -19.15 -9.12
C ASP A 28 7.21 -19.22 -10.12
N GLU A 29 7.09 -18.54 -11.26
CA GLU A 29 8.09 -18.63 -12.34
C GLU A 29 9.19 -17.61 -12.14
N LEU A 30 8.85 -16.33 -11.97
CA LEU A 30 9.81 -15.25 -11.81
C LEU A 30 10.36 -15.12 -10.39
N LYS A 31 9.75 -15.81 -9.40
CA LYS A 31 10.19 -15.80 -8.00
C LYS A 31 10.24 -14.40 -7.40
N ILE A 32 9.32 -13.53 -7.79
CA ILE A 32 9.18 -12.21 -7.19
C ILE A 32 8.75 -12.37 -5.71
N ASP A 33 9.38 -11.63 -4.82
CA ASP A 33 9.11 -11.75 -3.37
C ASP A 33 7.69 -11.33 -2.99
N ARG A 34 7.16 -10.28 -3.64
CA ARG A 34 5.85 -9.68 -3.29
C ARG A 34 5.19 -9.05 -4.49
N ILE A 35 3.86 -9.11 -4.49
CA ILE A 35 3.03 -8.46 -5.51
C ILE A 35 1.89 -7.68 -4.85
N GLU A 36 1.68 -6.45 -5.28
CA GLU A 36 0.48 -5.68 -4.95
C GLU A 36 -0.57 -5.91 -6.03
N VAL A 37 -1.71 -6.47 -5.63
CA VAL A 37 -2.68 -7.05 -6.57
C VAL A 37 -3.93 -6.21 -6.80
N ALA A 38 -4.23 -5.28 -5.90
CA ALA A 38 -5.45 -4.47 -5.97
C ALA A 38 -5.37 -3.24 -5.05
N SER A 39 -6.29 -2.29 -5.28
CA SER A 39 -6.70 -1.32 -4.27
C SER A 39 -7.99 -1.80 -3.60
N ALA A 40 -8.07 -1.64 -2.28
CA ALA A 40 -9.27 -2.00 -1.53
C ALA A 40 -10.49 -1.19 -1.99
N ARG A 41 -11.68 -1.80 -1.97
CA ARG A 41 -12.97 -1.13 -2.18
C ARG A 41 -13.22 -0.55 -3.57
N VAL A 42 -12.50 -0.96 -4.60
CA VAL A 42 -12.74 -0.49 -5.97
C VAL A 42 -14.03 -1.08 -6.53
N SER A 43 -14.19 -2.40 -6.49
CA SER A 43 -15.38 -3.09 -6.99
C SER A 43 -15.52 -4.50 -6.41
N GLU A 44 -16.69 -5.12 -6.61
CA GLU A 44 -16.89 -6.54 -6.28
C GLU A 44 -16.06 -7.46 -7.18
N GLY A 45 -15.87 -7.09 -8.45
CA GLY A 45 -15.01 -7.83 -9.38
C GLY A 45 -13.57 -7.89 -8.88
N GLU A 46 -13.08 -6.77 -8.35
CA GLU A 46 -11.75 -6.69 -7.73
C GLU A 46 -11.65 -7.57 -6.47
N LEU A 47 -12.66 -7.54 -5.61
CA LEU A 47 -12.72 -8.40 -4.43
C LEU A 47 -12.67 -9.90 -4.84
N ASN A 48 -13.42 -10.28 -5.85
CA ASN A 48 -13.42 -11.65 -6.35
C ASN A 48 -12.07 -12.05 -6.97
N SER A 49 -11.40 -11.15 -7.66
CA SER A 49 -10.05 -11.36 -8.18
C SER A 49 -9.05 -11.64 -7.06
N VAL A 50 -9.06 -10.81 -6.02
CA VAL A 50 -8.17 -10.98 -4.86
C VAL A 50 -8.50 -12.26 -4.10
N LYS A 51 -9.78 -12.63 -3.92
CA LYS A 51 -10.17 -13.92 -3.31
C LYS A 51 -9.58 -15.13 -4.05
N GLN A 52 -9.55 -15.09 -5.37
CA GLN A 52 -8.95 -16.19 -6.15
C GLN A 52 -7.44 -16.25 -5.94
N ILE A 53 -6.75 -15.11 -5.97
CA ILE A 53 -5.31 -15.02 -5.76
C ILE A 53 -4.94 -15.47 -4.34
N THR A 54 -5.62 -14.96 -3.31
CA THR A 54 -5.34 -15.32 -1.90
C THR A 54 -5.63 -16.77 -1.60
N SER A 55 -6.71 -17.32 -2.17
CA SER A 55 -7.02 -18.75 -2.03
C SER A 55 -5.94 -19.65 -2.62
N TRP A 56 -5.43 -19.28 -3.79
CA TRP A 56 -4.29 -19.97 -4.41
C TRP A 56 -3.00 -19.77 -3.60
N ALA A 57 -2.71 -18.54 -3.17
CA ALA A 57 -1.51 -18.20 -2.43
C ALA A 57 -1.44 -18.92 -1.07
N LYS A 58 -2.58 -19.07 -0.36
CA LYS A 58 -2.68 -19.84 0.88
C LYS A 58 -2.30 -21.31 0.66
N LYS A 59 -2.85 -21.95 -0.38
CA LYS A 59 -2.53 -23.35 -0.73
C LYS A 59 -1.05 -23.57 -1.05
N ASN A 60 -0.38 -22.53 -1.58
CA ASN A 60 1.02 -22.58 -1.99
C ASN A 60 1.98 -21.92 -0.99
N LYS A 61 1.54 -21.58 0.23
CA LYS A 61 2.33 -20.94 1.30
C LYS A 61 2.95 -19.60 0.88
N LYS A 62 2.21 -18.84 0.06
CA LYS A 62 2.65 -17.53 -0.50
C LYS A 62 1.72 -16.37 -0.10
N ILE A 63 0.88 -16.56 0.90
CA ILE A 63 -0.11 -15.54 1.28
C ILE A 63 0.53 -14.23 1.74
N GLU A 64 1.69 -14.29 2.40
CA GLU A 64 2.43 -13.11 2.85
C GLU A 64 3.13 -12.35 1.71
N SER A 65 3.16 -12.92 0.51
CA SER A 65 3.67 -12.28 -0.71
C SER A 65 2.59 -11.50 -1.47
N VAL A 66 1.32 -11.61 -1.05
CA VAL A 66 0.19 -10.91 -1.69
C VAL A 66 -0.21 -9.71 -0.85
N GLU A 67 -0.15 -8.54 -1.44
CA GLU A 67 -0.39 -7.26 -0.79
C GLU A 67 -1.54 -6.50 -1.47
N VAL A 68 -2.25 -5.69 -0.70
CA VAL A 68 -3.36 -4.85 -1.19
C VAL A 68 -3.17 -3.43 -0.68
N LEU A 69 -3.35 -2.45 -1.56
CA LEU A 69 -3.37 -1.04 -1.19
C LEU A 69 -4.65 -0.72 -0.41
N THR A 70 -4.51 -0.09 0.75
CA THR A 70 -5.61 0.29 1.65
C THR A 70 -5.57 1.77 1.97
N PHE A 71 -6.65 2.27 2.58
CA PHE A 71 -6.84 3.69 2.83
C PHE A 71 -7.18 3.97 4.30
N LEU A 72 -6.96 5.21 4.73
CA LEU A 72 -7.41 5.75 6.01
C LEU A 72 -8.91 6.06 5.94
N ASP A 73 -9.76 5.05 6.15
CA ASP A 73 -11.20 5.10 5.89
C ASP A 73 -12.07 4.48 7.00
N ASP A 74 -11.64 4.64 8.24
CA ASP A 74 -12.34 4.14 9.43
C ASP A 74 -12.57 2.62 9.41
N GLY A 75 -11.59 1.87 8.90
CA GLY A 75 -11.57 0.41 8.92
C GLY A 75 -12.35 -0.26 7.79
N LYS A 76 -12.93 0.48 6.85
CA LYS A 76 -13.64 -0.11 5.69
C LYS A 76 -12.69 -0.91 4.80
N SER A 77 -11.47 -0.43 4.60
CA SER A 77 -10.42 -1.17 3.88
C SER A 77 -9.97 -2.42 4.64
N ILE A 78 -9.88 -2.37 5.97
CA ILE A 78 -9.57 -3.53 6.82
C ILE A 78 -10.63 -4.62 6.65
N LYS A 79 -11.91 -4.26 6.72
CA LYS A 79 -13.01 -5.19 6.48
C LYS A 79 -12.93 -5.83 5.09
N TRP A 80 -12.70 -5.01 4.07
CA TRP A 80 -12.53 -5.51 2.70
C TRP A 80 -11.34 -6.48 2.58
N LEU A 81 -10.24 -6.20 3.26
CA LEU A 81 -9.07 -7.07 3.30
C LEU A 81 -9.41 -8.43 3.91
N LEU A 82 -10.10 -8.45 5.04
CA LEU A 82 -10.59 -9.68 5.68
C LEU A 82 -11.49 -10.48 4.74
N ASP A 83 -12.44 -9.81 4.10
CA ASP A 83 -13.36 -10.43 3.13
C ASP A 83 -12.60 -11.01 1.92
N SER A 84 -11.49 -10.40 1.50
CA SER A 84 -10.64 -10.87 0.41
C SER A 84 -9.72 -12.02 0.80
N GLY A 85 -9.55 -12.26 2.10
CA GLY A 85 -8.61 -13.25 2.64
C GLY A 85 -7.14 -12.85 2.54
N CYS A 86 -6.81 -11.59 2.23
CA CYS A 86 -5.46 -11.05 2.26
C CYS A 86 -5.05 -10.73 3.70
N SER A 87 -3.76 -10.89 4.02
CA SER A 87 -3.20 -10.65 5.36
C SER A 87 -2.15 -9.54 5.40
N VAL A 88 -1.90 -8.86 4.28
CA VAL A 88 -0.91 -7.79 4.19
C VAL A 88 -1.52 -6.56 3.52
N GLN A 89 -1.48 -5.44 4.21
CA GLN A 89 -1.89 -4.14 3.67
C GLN A 89 -0.70 -3.23 3.36
N ASN A 90 -0.81 -2.48 2.26
CA ASN A 90 -0.01 -1.29 1.98
C ASN A 90 -0.90 -0.08 2.29
N LEU A 91 -0.78 0.48 3.50
CA LEU A 91 -1.61 1.60 3.92
C LEU A 91 -1.12 2.88 3.26
N LEU A 92 -1.96 3.46 2.40
CA LEU A 92 -1.66 4.72 1.73
C LEU A 92 -1.79 5.89 2.69
N THR A 93 -0.69 6.59 2.88
CA THR A 93 -0.58 7.79 3.71
C THR A 93 -0.01 8.94 2.88
N LYS A 94 0.10 10.13 3.44
CA LYS A 94 0.61 11.30 2.72
C LYS A 94 2.01 11.68 3.21
N GLY A 95 2.99 11.54 2.32
CA GLY A 95 4.40 11.84 2.56
C GLY A 95 4.78 13.32 2.38
N SER A 96 3.83 14.22 2.03
CA SER A 96 4.07 15.66 1.93
C SER A 96 3.00 16.47 2.63
N ILE A 97 3.40 17.64 3.18
CA ILE A 97 2.45 18.61 3.75
C ILE A 97 1.48 19.13 2.70
N ASN A 98 1.91 19.23 1.46
CA ASN A 98 1.07 19.70 0.36
C ASN A 98 -0.14 18.76 0.15
N HIS A 99 0.11 17.46 0.00
CA HIS A 99 -0.96 16.46 -0.12
C HIS A 99 -1.81 16.38 1.15
N LEU A 100 -1.19 16.46 2.32
CA LEU A 100 -1.92 16.44 3.58
C LEU A 100 -2.90 17.61 3.70
N LYS A 101 -2.44 18.82 3.41
CA LYS A 101 -3.21 20.07 3.53
C LYS A 101 -4.29 20.19 2.46
N TYR A 102 -3.95 19.93 1.20
CA TYR A 102 -4.84 20.25 0.08
C TYR A 102 -5.70 19.07 -0.38
N GLN A 103 -5.23 17.83 -0.24
CA GLN A 103 -6.03 16.66 -0.58
C GLN A 103 -6.84 16.14 0.62
N LEU A 104 -6.21 15.92 1.78
CA LEU A 104 -6.89 15.39 2.96
C LEU A 104 -7.53 16.48 3.85
N LYS A 105 -7.07 17.73 3.75
CA LYS A 105 -7.49 18.85 4.62
C LYS A 105 -7.29 18.52 6.10
N LYS A 106 -6.17 17.90 6.44
CA LYS A 106 -5.83 17.45 7.80
C LYS A 106 -4.55 18.12 8.30
N THR A 107 -4.41 18.17 9.62
CA THR A 107 -3.15 18.51 10.30
C THR A 107 -2.28 17.25 10.41
N PRO A 108 -0.95 17.37 10.59
CA PRO A 108 -0.07 16.23 10.87
C PRO A 108 -0.56 15.39 12.05
N THR A 109 -0.93 16.02 13.16
CA THR A 109 -1.44 15.33 14.36
C THR A 109 -2.68 14.48 14.06
N ASN A 110 -3.64 15.02 13.34
CA ASN A 110 -4.86 14.28 12.97
C ASN A 110 -4.53 13.11 12.04
N HIS A 111 -3.62 13.32 11.10
CA HIS A 111 -3.18 12.27 10.18
C HIS A 111 -2.48 11.12 10.92
N PHE A 112 -1.57 11.44 11.84
CA PHE A 112 -0.88 10.44 12.66
C PHE A 112 -1.84 9.66 13.56
N ASN A 113 -2.85 10.32 14.14
CA ASN A 113 -3.88 9.66 14.93
C ASN A 113 -4.70 8.66 14.09
N ASP A 114 -5.08 9.03 12.85
CA ASP A 114 -5.80 8.13 11.95
C ASP A 114 -4.95 6.92 11.55
N ILE A 115 -3.65 7.13 11.31
CA ILE A 115 -2.71 6.06 11.01
C ILE A 115 -2.60 5.10 12.19
N LEU A 116 -2.40 5.63 13.41
CA LEU A 116 -2.30 4.83 14.62
C LEU A 116 -3.55 3.98 14.85
N LYS A 117 -4.73 4.58 14.68
CA LYS A 117 -6.00 3.87 14.77
C LYS A 117 -6.10 2.73 13.75
N THR A 118 -5.65 2.97 12.51
CA THR A 118 -5.70 1.97 11.45
C THR A 118 -4.68 0.84 11.66
N ILE A 119 -3.45 1.16 12.14
CA ILE A 119 -2.45 0.16 12.51
C ILE A 119 -3.02 -0.76 13.60
N LYS A 120 -3.61 -0.19 14.65
CA LYS A 120 -4.21 -0.96 15.73
C LYS A 120 -5.34 -1.88 15.25
N MET A 121 -6.23 -1.37 14.39
CA MET A 121 -7.27 -2.21 13.79
C MET A 121 -6.69 -3.38 12.97
N ALA A 122 -5.59 -3.15 12.26
CA ALA A 122 -4.90 -4.20 11.50
C ALA A 122 -4.29 -5.25 12.43
N GLU A 123 -3.63 -4.83 13.50
CA GLU A 123 -3.06 -5.72 14.53
C GLU A 123 -4.14 -6.59 15.19
N ASP A 124 -5.24 -5.99 15.62
CA ASP A 124 -6.38 -6.69 16.23
C ASP A 124 -6.97 -7.79 15.32
N ASN A 125 -6.73 -7.67 14.00
CA ASN A 125 -7.18 -8.62 12.98
C ASN A 125 -6.03 -9.45 12.35
N SER A 126 -4.84 -9.46 12.94
CA SER A 126 -3.67 -10.19 12.46
C SER A 126 -3.26 -9.83 11.01
N ILE A 127 -3.46 -8.58 10.62
CA ILE A 127 -3.06 -8.03 9.33
C ILE A 127 -1.69 -7.35 9.49
N GLN A 128 -0.73 -7.73 8.66
CA GLN A 128 0.57 -7.06 8.57
C GLN A 128 0.41 -5.70 7.86
N THR A 129 1.02 -4.66 8.42
CA THR A 129 0.96 -3.31 7.88
C THR A 129 2.30 -2.88 7.29
N ASN A 130 2.26 -2.42 6.04
CA ASN A 130 3.26 -1.59 5.42
C ASN A 130 2.70 -0.17 5.30
N ILE A 131 3.55 0.85 5.38
CA ILE A 131 3.15 2.25 5.21
C ILE A 131 3.72 2.77 3.90
N CYS A 132 2.85 3.32 3.05
CA CYS A 132 3.20 3.97 1.79
C CYS A 132 3.08 5.49 1.95
N LEU A 133 4.21 6.21 1.85
CA LEU A 133 4.28 7.67 1.96
C LEU A 133 4.10 8.30 0.56
N GLU A 134 2.86 8.38 0.07
CA GLU A 134 2.58 9.00 -1.23
C GLU A 134 3.09 10.44 -1.28
N ASP A 135 3.70 10.82 -2.41
CA ASP A 135 4.32 12.13 -2.64
C ASP A 135 5.56 12.41 -1.75
N TRP A 136 6.21 11.34 -1.30
CA TRP A 136 7.38 11.43 -0.42
C TRP A 136 8.51 12.28 -1.02
N SER A 137 8.82 12.15 -2.31
CA SER A 137 9.86 12.93 -2.99
C SER A 137 9.65 14.44 -2.90
N ASN A 138 8.41 14.88 -3.12
CA ASN A 138 8.05 16.29 -2.91
C ASN A 138 8.07 16.65 -1.42
N GLY A 139 7.72 15.74 -0.54
CA GLY A 139 7.84 15.89 0.90
C GLY A 139 9.27 16.22 1.30
N MET A 140 10.25 15.44 0.83
CA MET A 140 11.67 15.67 1.10
C MET A 140 12.19 17.01 0.57
N ARG A 141 11.69 17.45 -0.61
CA ARG A 141 12.08 18.75 -1.20
C ARG A 141 11.46 19.96 -0.51
N SER A 142 10.22 19.86 -0.07
CA SER A 142 9.43 21.04 0.36
C SER A 142 8.99 21.04 1.81
N SER A 143 9.03 19.90 2.48
CA SER A 143 8.55 19.70 3.85
C SER A 143 9.32 18.58 4.58
N LYS A 144 10.64 18.59 4.47
CA LYS A 144 11.54 17.56 5.01
C LYS A 144 11.31 17.30 6.51
N GLU A 145 11.12 18.35 7.29
CA GLU A 145 10.81 18.22 8.73
C GLU A 145 9.57 17.35 8.97
N TYR A 146 8.50 17.59 8.23
CA TYR A 146 7.29 16.74 8.32
C TYR A 146 7.57 15.26 7.98
N VAL A 147 8.41 15.00 6.98
CA VAL A 147 8.77 13.62 6.61
C VAL A 147 9.55 12.97 7.74
N ILE A 148 10.51 13.68 8.34
CA ILE A 148 11.30 13.18 9.46
C ILE A 148 10.41 12.93 10.68
N ASP A 149 9.56 13.89 11.08
CA ASP A 149 8.60 13.74 12.17
C ASP A 149 7.68 12.52 11.94
N PHE A 150 7.30 12.27 10.67
CA PHE A 150 6.48 11.13 10.33
C PHE A 150 7.24 9.81 10.45
N LEU A 151 8.51 9.76 10.04
CA LEU A 151 9.36 8.58 10.21
C LEU A 151 9.62 8.28 11.69
N ASP A 152 9.90 9.31 12.48
CA ASP A 152 10.07 9.21 13.93
C ASP A 152 8.79 8.70 14.61
N PHE A 153 7.63 9.23 14.20
CA PHE A 153 6.34 8.73 14.68
C PHE A 153 6.14 7.24 14.37
N LEU A 154 6.64 6.75 13.23
CA LEU A 154 6.48 5.34 12.83
C LEU A 154 7.51 4.40 13.46
N TYR A 155 8.61 4.90 14.00
CA TYR A 155 9.78 4.12 14.40
C TYR A 155 9.46 2.99 15.40
N ASP A 156 8.58 3.23 16.38
CA ASP A 156 8.20 2.28 17.42
C ASP A 156 6.88 1.54 17.13
N LYS A 157 6.31 1.72 15.93
CA LYS A 157 5.05 1.07 15.55
C LYS A 157 5.31 -0.30 14.92
N ASN A 158 4.35 -1.19 15.09
CA ASN A 158 4.41 -2.51 14.50
C ASN A 158 4.10 -2.47 13.00
N ILE A 159 5.02 -1.89 12.22
CA ILE A 159 4.98 -1.85 10.77
C ILE A 159 6.08 -2.74 10.19
N LYS A 160 5.79 -3.38 9.07
CA LYS A 160 6.72 -4.31 8.45
C LYS A 160 7.69 -3.62 7.49
N ARG A 161 7.19 -2.65 6.72
CA ARG A 161 7.99 -1.92 5.72
C ARG A 161 7.48 -0.48 5.55
N LEU A 162 8.41 0.39 5.18
CA LEU A 162 8.14 1.70 4.62
C LEU A 162 8.30 1.64 3.09
N LEU A 163 7.34 2.16 2.38
CA LEU A 163 7.39 2.37 0.93
C LEU A 163 7.50 3.88 0.68
N LEU A 164 8.55 4.27 0.00
CA LEU A 164 8.90 5.66 -0.31
C LEU A 164 8.78 5.90 -1.83
N PRO A 165 7.55 6.04 -2.36
CA PRO A 165 7.36 6.17 -3.80
C PRO A 165 7.80 7.54 -4.29
N ASP A 166 8.62 7.56 -5.33
CA ASP A 166 8.80 8.74 -6.17
C ASP A 166 7.59 8.87 -7.10
N THR A 167 6.47 9.32 -6.53
CA THR A 167 5.13 9.28 -7.14
C THR A 167 5.08 9.94 -8.52
N LEU A 168 5.86 10.98 -8.73
CA LEU A 168 5.92 11.72 -9.99
C LEU A 168 7.17 11.41 -10.84
N GLY A 169 8.06 10.54 -10.35
CA GLY A 169 9.30 10.19 -11.04
C GLY A 169 10.24 11.40 -11.18
N ILE A 170 10.38 12.21 -10.13
CA ILE A 170 11.08 13.49 -10.20
C ILE A 170 12.46 13.50 -9.54
N LEU A 171 12.81 12.45 -8.80
CA LEU A 171 14.11 12.37 -8.12
C LEU A 171 15.23 12.16 -9.13
N THR A 172 16.31 12.92 -8.95
CA THR A 172 17.58 12.63 -9.57
C THR A 172 18.31 11.51 -8.81
N HIS A 173 19.31 10.89 -9.43
CA HIS A 173 20.14 9.89 -8.74
C HIS A 173 20.84 10.46 -7.51
N HIS A 174 21.24 11.74 -7.55
CA HIS A 174 21.88 12.43 -6.43
C HIS A 174 20.92 12.63 -5.26
N GLU A 175 19.71 13.12 -5.53
CA GLU A 175 18.65 13.26 -4.50
C GLU A 175 18.27 11.92 -3.90
N THR A 176 18.19 10.87 -4.72
CA THR A 176 17.91 9.51 -4.22
C THR A 176 18.99 9.06 -3.24
N TYR A 177 20.27 9.28 -3.57
CA TYR A 177 21.38 8.95 -2.68
C TYR A 177 21.40 9.80 -1.39
N GLU A 178 20.97 11.06 -1.47
CA GLU A 178 20.94 11.97 -0.32
C GLU A 178 19.78 11.66 0.64
N TYR A 179 18.64 11.18 0.10
CA TYR A 179 17.41 11.03 0.87
C TYR A 179 17.21 9.62 1.44
N ILE A 180 17.92 8.62 0.94
CA ILE A 180 17.88 7.21 1.38
C ILE A 180 19.17 6.80 2.07
#